data_ba44325b2764525bb289eaba1fdec3ab
#
_entry.id   ba44325b2764525bb289eaba1fdec3ab
#
_cell.length_a   1.000
_cell.length_b   1.000
_cell.length_c   1.000
_cell.angle_alpha   90.00
_cell.angle_beta   90.00
_cell.angle_gamma   90.00
#
_symmetry.space_group_name_H-M   'P 1'
#
loop_
_entity.id
_entity.type
_entity.pdbx_description
1 polymer ?
#
loop_
_entity_poly.entity_id
_entity_poly.type
_entity_poly.pdbx_seq_one_letter_code
_entity_poly.pdbx_strand_id
1 'polypeptide(L)'
;MSNLDWFNESLLVEPVSKYVQVENKNIHYLVWGDESKPGIFFIHGYSAHAHWWDFVAPAFLDNFCAVAIDLSGSGDSDHREIYSQEIFAEEIKAVCDEMNWSQADFIAHSMG
;
A
#
# COMPACT_ATOMS: atom_id res chain seq x y z
N MET A 1 -23.68 -15.36 -4.43
CA MET A 1 -22.52 -15.37 -3.52
C MET A 1 -22.86 -14.57 -2.29
N SER A 2 -22.62 -15.10 -1.11
CA SER A 2 -22.88 -14.41 0.13
C SER A 2 -21.74 -13.45 0.47
N ASN A 3 -22.01 -12.49 1.36
CA ASN A 3 -20.96 -11.58 1.86
C ASN A 3 -19.87 -12.35 2.61
N LEU A 4 -20.24 -13.47 3.23
CA LEU A 4 -19.29 -14.31 3.94
C LEU A 4 -18.29 -14.98 2.98
N ASP A 5 -18.76 -15.41 1.82
CA ASP A 5 -17.88 -16.00 0.81
C ASP A 5 -16.86 -14.99 0.31
N TRP A 6 -17.30 -13.76 0.05
CA TRP A 6 -16.40 -12.68 -0.36
C TRP A 6 -15.31 -12.43 0.70
N PHE A 7 -15.71 -12.37 1.96
CA PHE A 7 -14.79 -12.15 3.07
C PHE A 7 -13.76 -13.27 3.17
N ASN A 8 -14.21 -14.53 3.10
CA ASN A 8 -13.32 -15.68 3.17
C ASN A 8 -12.35 -15.71 1.98
N GLU A 9 -12.81 -15.38 0.79
CA GLU A 9 -11.93 -15.31 -0.39
C GLU A 9 -10.88 -14.23 -0.23
N SER A 10 -11.24 -13.07 0.33
CA SER A 10 -10.29 -11.98 0.56
C SER A 10 -9.16 -12.40 1.50
N LEU A 11 -9.47 -13.19 2.52
CA LEU A 11 -8.46 -13.67 3.47
C LEU A 11 -7.47 -14.65 2.83
N LEU A 12 -7.82 -15.28 1.71
CA LEU A 12 -6.96 -16.22 1.02
C LEU A 12 -5.99 -15.57 0.03
N VAL A 13 -6.18 -14.29 -0.28
CA VAL A 13 -5.30 -13.57 -1.20
C VAL A 13 -4.19 -12.91 -0.40
N GLU A 14 -2.98 -13.45 -0.52
CA GLU A 14 -1.83 -12.93 0.21
C GLU A 14 -1.06 -11.90 -0.62
N PRO A 15 -0.68 -10.78 -0.03
CA PRO A 15 0.16 -9.82 -0.72
C PRO A 15 1.62 -10.26 -0.75
N VAL A 16 2.38 -9.66 -1.65
CA VAL A 16 3.84 -9.79 -1.66
C VAL A 16 4.42 -8.60 -0.90
N SER A 17 5.27 -8.88 0.07
CA SER A 17 6.01 -7.85 0.82
C SER A 17 7.21 -7.39 0.04
N LYS A 18 7.36 -6.08 -0.12
CA LYS A 18 8.50 -5.47 -0.79
C LYS A 18 9.02 -4.28 0.00
N TYR A 19 10.23 -3.86 -0.31
CA TYR A 19 10.87 -2.69 0.32
C TYR A 19 11.51 -1.81 -0.75
N VAL A 20 11.49 -0.51 -0.49
CA VAL A 20 12.24 0.47 -1.29
C VAL A 20 12.96 1.41 -0.34
N GLN A 21 14.15 1.89 -0.72
CA GLN A 21 14.88 2.84 0.11
C GLN A 21 14.52 4.27 -0.29
N VAL A 22 14.22 5.09 0.72
CA VAL A 22 13.92 6.51 0.56
C VAL A 22 14.72 7.25 1.63
N GLU A 23 15.61 8.13 1.22
CA GLU A 23 16.45 8.89 2.15
C GLU A 23 17.08 7.97 3.22
N ASN A 24 17.73 6.89 2.76
CA ASN A 24 18.45 5.92 3.59
C ASN A 24 17.59 5.10 4.56
N LYS A 25 16.27 5.08 4.36
CA LYS A 25 15.37 4.28 5.19
C LYS A 25 14.62 3.27 4.31
N ASN A 26 14.42 2.07 4.86
CA ASN A 26 13.65 1.03 4.19
C ASN A 26 12.17 1.27 4.39
N ILE A 27 11.44 1.39 3.31
CA ILE A 27 9.99 1.61 3.32
C ILE A 27 9.31 0.36 2.79
N HIS A 28 8.45 -0.21 3.61
CA HIS A 28 7.74 -1.44 3.33
C HIS A 28 6.44 -1.16 2.59
N TYR A 29 6.12 -2.00 1.61
CA TYR A 29 4.82 -1.96 0.97
C TYR A 29 4.36 -3.36 0.57
N LEU A 30 3.05 -3.51 0.42
CA LEU A 30 2.40 -4.75 0.04
C LEU A 30 1.83 -4.61 -1.36
N VAL A 31 1.95 -5.67 -2.17
CA VAL A 31 1.44 -5.69 -3.56
C VAL A 31 0.50 -6.87 -3.71
N TRP A 32 -0.71 -6.62 -4.19
CA TRP A 32 -1.68 -7.65 -4.54
C TRP A 32 -1.97 -7.59 -6.04
N GLY A 33 -2.02 -8.76 -6.69
CA GLY A 33 -2.56 -8.90 -8.02
C GLY A 33 -1.56 -8.73 -9.14
N ASP A 34 -2.07 -8.49 -10.34
CA ASP A 34 -1.31 -8.46 -11.59
C ASP A 34 -0.76 -7.07 -11.84
N GLU A 35 0.56 -6.95 -11.85
CA GLU A 35 1.25 -5.66 -12.01
C GLU A 35 1.04 -5.02 -13.38
N SER A 36 0.48 -5.75 -14.35
CA SER A 36 0.15 -5.19 -15.67
C SER A 36 -1.16 -4.39 -15.67
N LYS A 37 -1.96 -4.51 -14.62
CA LYS A 37 -3.23 -3.77 -14.50
C LYS A 37 -2.99 -2.36 -13.97
N PRO A 38 -3.96 -1.44 -14.19
CA PRO A 38 -3.84 -0.10 -13.60
C PRO A 38 -3.66 -0.15 -12.09
N GLY A 39 -2.91 0.79 -11.55
CA GLY A 39 -2.59 0.81 -10.13
C GLY A 39 -3.66 1.45 -9.26
N ILE A 40 -3.91 0.86 -8.09
CA ILE A 40 -4.66 1.50 -7.02
C ILE A 40 -3.79 1.47 -5.77
N PHE A 41 -3.63 2.61 -5.12
CA PHE A 41 -2.67 2.81 -4.04
C PHE A 41 -3.42 3.18 -2.76
N PHE A 42 -3.22 2.36 -1.73
CA PHE A 42 -3.87 2.57 -0.43
C PHE A 42 -2.90 3.19 0.56
N ILE A 43 -3.33 4.25 1.23
CA ILE A 43 -2.55 4.95 2.24
C ILE A 43 -3.29 4.85 3.57
N HIS A 44 -2.63 4.29 4.58
CA HIS A 44 -3.24 4.08 5.89
C HIS A 44 -3.37 5.39 6.66
N GLY A 45 -4.27 5.38 7.65
CA GLY A 45 -4.42 6.48 8.57
C GLY A 45 -3.34 6.47 9.66
N TYR A 46 -3.38 7.48 10.51
CA TYR A 46 -2.46 7.61 11.63
C TYR A 46 -2.58 6.39 12.56
N SER A 47 -1.45 5.86 12.99
CA SER A 47 -1.36 4.66 13.84
C SER A 47 -1.83 3.36 13.21
N ALA A 48 -2.06 3.35 11.87
CA ALA A 48 -2.37 2.13 11.13
C ALA A 48 -1.13 1.64 10.36
N HIS A 49 -1.31 0.69 9.47
CA HIS A 49 -0.25 0.14 8.63
C HIS A 49 -0.85 -0.51 7.38
N ALA A 50 0.01 -0.97 6.47
CA ALA A 50 -0.42 -1.50 5.17
C ALA A 50 -1.39 -2.68 5.30
N HIS A 51 -1.21 -3.55 6.28
CA HIS A 51 -2.08 -4.70 6.50
C HIS A 51 -3.52 -4.32 6.88
N TRP A 52 -3.76 -3.05 7.23
CA TRP A 52 -5.11 -2.52 7.38
C TRP A 52 -5.98 -2.79 6.15
N TRP A 53 -5.33 -2.88 4.98
CA TRP A 53 -6.01 -3.04 3.70
C TRP A 53 -6.19 -4.50 3.26
N ASP A 54 -5.75 -5.48 4.07
CA ASP A 54 -5.80 -6.91 3.71
C ASP A 54 -7.21 -7.39 3.34
N PHE A 55 -8.24 -6.79 3.93
CA PHE A 55 -9.63 -7.17 3.64
C PHE A 55 -10.21 -6.43 2.44
N VAL A 56 -9.68 -5.26 2.12
CA VAL A 56 -10.26 -4.37 1.11
C VAL A 56 -9.57 -4.52 -0.23
N ALA A 57 -8.23 -4.57 -0.22
CA ALA A 57 -7.46 -4.60 -1.45
C ALA A 57 -7.86 -5.73 -2.41
N PRO A 58 -8.09 -6.97 -1.94
CA PRO A 58 -8.47 -8.05 -2.86
C PRO A 58 -9.75 -7.80 -3.65
N ALA A 59 -10.66 -6.96 -3.14
CA ALA A 59 -11.90 -6.64 -3.84
C ALA A 59 -11.69 -5.88 -5.14
N PHE A 60 -10.51 -5.29 -5.34
CA PHE A 60 -10.19 -4.47 -6.53
C PHE A 60 -9.39 -5.24 -7.58
N LEU A 61 -8.99 -6.48 -7.33
CA LEU A 61 -8.00 -7.17 -8.15
C LEU A 61 -8.47 -7.59 -9.53
N ASP A 62 -9.77 -7.60 -9.79
CA ASP A 62 -10.28 -7.88 -11.14
C ASP A 62 -9.85 -6.78 -12.11
N ASN A 63 -9.75 -5.55 -11.66
CA ASN A 63 -9.51 -4.39 -12.52
C ASN A 63 -8.21 -3.65 -12.19
N PHE A 64 -7.59 -3.91 -11.05
CA PHE A 64 -6.44 -3.15 -10.56
C PHE A 64 -5.35 -4.05 -9.99
N CYS A 65 -4.13 -3.54 -10.00
CA CYS A 65 -3.06 -4.01 -9.14
C CYS A 65 -3.06 -3.12 -7.90
N ALA A 66 -3.17 -3.71 -6.71
CA ALA A 66 -3.27 -2.94 -5.47
C ALA A 66 -1.93 -2.87 -4.75
N VAL A 67 -1.60 -1.69 -4.23
CA VAL A 67 -0.42 -1.48 -3.38
C VAL A 67 -0.85 -0.77 -2.12
N ALA A 68 -0.32 -1.18 -0.98
CA ALA A 68 -0.50 -0.49 0.28
C ALA A 68 0.86 -0.24 0.90
N ILE A 69 1.13 0.99 1.31
CA ILE A 69 2.40 1.41 1.89
C ILE A 69 2.34 1.43 3.41
N ASP A 70 3.45 1.06 4.06
CA ASP A 70 3.72 1.45 5.44
C ASP A 70 4.56 2.72 5.39
N LEU A 71 3.97 3.88 5.68
CA LEU A 71 4.73 5.11 5.76
C LEU A 71 5.78 5.00 6.86
N SER A 72 6.88 5.76 6.74
CA SER A 72 7.95 5.70 7.74
C SER A 72 7.39 5.92 9.15
N GLY A 73 7.89 5.12 10.09
CA GLY A 73 7.38 5.11 11.46
C GLY A 73 6.19 4.20 11.70
N SER A 74 5.67 3.55 10.66
CA SER A 74 4.50 2.68 10.75
C SER A 74 4.83 1.27 10.25
N GLY A 75 4.12 0.27 10.78
CA GLY A 75 4.25 -1.12 10.35
C GLY A 75 5.69 -1.59 10.32
N ASP A 76 6.09 -2.14 9.18
CA ASP A 76 7.43 -2.70 8.97
C ASP A 76 8.43 -1.72 8.36
N SER A 77 8.03 -0.47 8.15
CA SER A 77 8.93 0.57 7.64
C SER A 77 9.81 1.13 8.76
N ASP A 78 11.00 1.62 8.37
CA ASP A 78 11.94 2.25 9.29
C ASP A 78 11.37 3.53 9.90
N HIS A 79 11.89 3.91 11.06
CA HIS A 79 11.56 5.17 11.71
C HIS A 79 12.52 6.27 11.29
N ARG A 80 12.06 7.52 11.33
CA ARG A 80 12.86 8.71 11.05
C ARG A 80 12.92 9.60 12.28
N GLU A 81 13.93 10.48 12.33
CA GLU A 81 14.01 11.47 13.40
C GLU A 81 13.02 12.60 13.19
N ILE A 82 12.80 12.97 11.93
CA ILE A 82 11.91 14.08 11.56
C ILE A 82 10.94 13.58 10.49
N TYR A 83 9.65 13.84 10.69
CA TYR A 83 8.61 13.50 9.74
C TYR A 83 8.02 14.78 9.14
N SER A 84 7.68 14.71 7.84
CA SER A 84 7.06 15.82 7.14
C SER A 84 6.16 15.29 6.04
N GLN A 85 5.25 16.13 5.54
CA GLN A 85 4.43 15.75 4.40
C GLN A 85 5.28 15.51 3.16
N GLU A 86 6.37 16.26 3.02
CA GLU A 86 7.31 16.11 1.90
C GLU A 86 7.96 14.73 1.92
N ILE A 87 8.39 14.24 3.06
CA ILE A 87 9.03 12.93 3.14
C ILE A 87 8.02 11.80 2.88
N PHE A 88 6.79 11.93 3.36
CA PHE A 88 5.76 10.96 3.05
C PHE A 88 5.42 10.93 1.57
N ALA A 89 5.36 12.09 0.92
CA ALA A 89 5.14 12.18 -0.52
C ALA A 89 6.28 11.52 -1.30
N GLU A 90 7.53 11.69 -0.86
CA GLU A 90 8.68 11.02 -1.47
C GLU A 90 8.60 9.50 -1.32
N GLU A 91 8.15 9.00 -0.18
CA GLU A 91 7.98 7.57 0.04
C GLU A 91 6.92 6.99 -0.89
N ILE A 92 5.79 7.66 -1.03
CA ILE A 92 4.73 7.25 -1.94
C ILE A 92 5.21 7.26 -3.38
N LYS A 93 5.90 8.33 -3.78
CA LYS A 93 6.45 8.45 -5.12
C LYS A 93 7.46 7.35 -5.43
N ALA A 94 8.32 7.01 -4.46
CA ALA A 94 9.33 5.96 -4.64
C ALA A 94 8.67 4.60 -4.89
N VAL A 95 7.59 4.29 -4.20
CA VAL A 95 6.85 3.04 -4.42
C VAL A 95 6.21 3.04 -5.81
N CYS A 96 5.61 4.15 -6.22
CA CYS A 96 5.05 4.27 -7.57
C CYS A 96 6.12 4.09 -8.64
N ASP A 97 7.31 4.66 -8.43
CA ASP A 97 8.44 4.52 -9.36
C ASP A 97 8.91 3.05 -9.45
N GLU A 98 8.97 2.35 -8.32
CA GLU A 98 9.31 0.92 -8.31
C GLU A 98 8.28 0.07 -9.04
N MET A 99 7.01 0.46 -9.00
CA MET A 99 5.93 -0.23 -9.70
C MET A 99 5.83 0.21 -11.17
N ASN A 100 6.64 1.17 -11.60
CA ASN A 100 6.58 1.77 -12.95
C ASN A 100 5.23 2.45 -13.22
N TRP A 101 4.63 3.06 -12.21
CA TRP A 101 3.35 3.75 -12.34
C TRP A 101 3.56 5.25 -12.52
N SER A 102 3.19 5.79 -13.68
CA SER A 102 3.14 7.23 -13.90
C SER A 102 1.87 7.85 -13.32
N GLN A 103 0.84 7.03 -13.13
CA GLN A 103 -0.40 7.45 -12.48
C GLN A 103 -1.07 6.25 -11.83
N ALA A 104 -1.85 6.52 -10.79
CA ALA A 104 -2.60 5.51 -10.05
C ALA A 104 -3.76 6.18 -9.35
N ASP A 105 -4.79 5.41 -9.01
CA ASP A 105 -5.86 5.89 -8.15
C ASP A 105 -5.39 5.76 -6.71
N PHE A 106 -5.69 6.74 -5.89
CA PHE A 106 -5.27 6.77 -4.48
C PHE A 106 -6.48 6.73 -3.56
N ILE A 107 -6.41 5.86 -2.54
CA ILE A 107 -7.40 5.81 -1.47
C ILE A 107 -6.65 6.00 -0.15
N ALA A 108 -6.96 7.08 0.55
CA ALA A 108 -6.35 7.39 1.83
C ALA A 108 -7.40 7.32 2.94
N HIS A 109 -7.00 6.81 4.10
CA HIS A 109 -7.89 6.71 5.27
C HIS A 109 -7.40 7.67 6.35
N SER A 110 -8.27 8.59 6.72
CA SER A 110 -8.20 9.55 7.83
C SER A 110 -7.02 10.53 7.83
N MET A 111 -5.90 10.17 7.33
CA MET A 111 -4.73 11.05 7.38
C MET A 111 -4.61 11.96 6.15
N GLY A 112 -5.36 11.63 5.15
CA GLY A 112 -5.44 12.45 3.94
C GLY A 112 -4.17 12.53 3.13
#